data_2c32d93a05d66d2f022f531923c49a54
#
_entry.id   2c32d93a05d66d2f022f531923c49a54
#
_cell.length_a   1.000
_cell.length_b   1.000
_cell.length_c   1.000
_cell.angle_alpha   90.00
_cell.angle_beta   90.00
_cell.angle_gamma   90.00
#
_symmetry.space_group_name_H-M   'P 1'
#
loop_
_entity.id
_entity.type
_entity.pdbx_description
1 polymer ?
#
loop_
_entity_poly.entity_id
_entity_poly.type
_entity_poly.pdbx_seq_one_letter_code
_entity_poly.pdbx_strand_id
1 'polypeptide(L)'
;MKAMDNNQKDRIMNKFIYLLACTLFVSCQNNNKSSVTQMEVELDSMWCTRLMPGLGSGVTGGDGAISIDLKDGRNLFMWGDSFFGDVVDDKRSKDSKFVMGNTFTIINEKGELETLYSGDLKNPSAYILAEQDGDSPRWYWPGDGFVKDGILHLFMSKFRKVGEGSFGFEYMCCDYFRLDVKTMKIIDKMNIPAANQNGVHYGHAVMPYQNAIYIYGTKSDSTGAKAVVHVAKAELVDNKLANFVYWDGASWQADATKTAKLEGLQKNISEQFNVFSLNEKIVLVSQNRSGNAKEIYSYIADSPEGAFSHEKLLYTVDEPNFEKDSMMTYNTMVHPQYMKNDKILMCYN
;
A
#
# COMPACT_ATOMS: atom_id res chain seq x y z
N MET A 1 -18.41 21.85 9.38
CA MET A 1 -17.47 20.82 9.81
C MET A 1 -16.45 21.48 10.74
N LYS A 2 -16.41 21.11 12.01
CA LYS A 2 -15.47 21.70 12.98
C LYS A 2 -14.06 21.28 12.62
N ALA A 3 -13.12 22.22 12.64
CA ALA A 3 -11.71 21.93 12.51
C ALA A 3 -11.31 20.88 13.55
N MET A 4 -10.60 19.84 13.13
CA MET A 4 -10.06 18.82 14.05
C MET A 4 -9.13 19.52 15.04
N ASP A 5 -9.35 19.27 16.32
CA ASP A 5 -8.55 19.79 17.41
C ASP A 5 -7.12 19.27 17.29
N ASN A 6 -6.14 20.11 17.58
CA ASN A 6 -4.72 19.79 17.50
C ASN A 6 -4.31 18.57 18.34
N ASN A 7 -5.07 18.23 19.38
CA ASN A 7 -4.87 17.02 20.20
C ASN A 7 -5.16 15.70 19.44
N GLN A 8 -5.92 15.73 18.36
CA GLN A 8 -6.24 14.54 17.56
C GLN A 8 -5.14 14.18 16.57
N LYS A 9 -4.37 15.18 16.12
CA LYS A 9 -3.24 14.98 15.19
C LYS A 9 -2.03 14.26 15.80
N ASP A 10 -1.91 14.28 17.13
CA ASP A 10 -0.74 13.72 17.83
C ASP A 10 -0.82 12.20 18.05
N ARG A 11 -1.90 11.53 17.63
CA ARG A 11 -2.17 10.11 17.88
C ARG A 11 -2.14 9.21 16.65
N ILE A 12 -1.70 9.69 15.49
CA ILE A 12 -1.53 8.81 14.33
C ILE A 12 -0.25 8.00 14.53
N MET A 13 -0.37 6.91 15.24
CA MET A 13 0.67 5.88 15.34
C MET A 13 0.28 4.73 14.41
N ASN A 14 1.16 4.38 13.48
CA ASN A 14 1.02 3.16 12.71
C ASN A 14 1.12 1.97 13.66
N LYS A 15 0.14 1.08 13.67
CA LYS A 15 0.20 -0.15 14.45
C LYS A 15 0.54 -1.33 13.56
N PHE A 16 1.53 -2.08 13.97
CA PHE A 16 1.95 -3.31 13.31
C PHE A 16 1.42 -4.52 14.07
N ILE A 17 0.82 -5.43 13.35
CA ILE A 17 0.17 -6.61 13.92
C ILE A 17 0.72 -7.85 13.20
N TYR A 18 1.07 -8.89 13.96
CA TYR A 18 1.29 -10.21 13.40
C TYR A 18 -0.01 -10.98 13.29
N LEU A 19 -0.30 -11.41 12.09
CA LEU A 19 -1.42 -12.29 11.80
C LEU A 19 -0.90 -13.72 11.69
N LEU A 20 -1.40 -14.64 12.51
CA LEU A 20 -1.07 -16.05 12.38
C LEU A 20 -1.73 -16.57 11.09
N ALA A 21 -0.93 -16.79 10.05
CA ALA A 21 -1.38 -17.46 8.84
C ALA A 21 -1.49 -18.97 9.15
N CYS A 22 -2.61 -19.40 9.74
CA CYS A 22 -2.91 -20.82 9.79
C CYS A 22 -2.91 -21.38 8.37
N THR A 23 -2.14 -22.41 8.16
CA THR A 23 -2.03 -23.20 6.94
C THR A 23 -3.40 -23.40 6.28
N LEU A 24 -3.58 -22.78 5.12
CA LEU A 24 -4.72 -23.03 4.24
C LEU A 24 -4.51 -24.38 3.55
N PHE A 25 -4.60 -25.49 4.29
CA PHE A 25 -4.76 -26.80 3.67
C PHE A 25 -6.22 -27.00 3.30
N VAL A 26 -6.52 -26.93 2.03
CA VAL A 26 -7.73 -27.54 1.48
C VAL A 26 -7.46 -29.02 1.37
N SER A 27 -7.74 -29.78 2.44
CA SER A 27 -7.88 -31.20 2.38
C SER A 27 -9.28 -31.51 1.82
N CYS A 28 -9.36 -31.92 0.59
CA CYS A 28 -10.52 -32.68 0.10
C CYS A 28 -10.47 -34.06 0.73
N GLN A 29 -11.17 -34.29 1.85
CA GLN A 29 -11.92 -35.52 2.12
C GLN A 29 -12.54 -35.52 3.52
N ASN A 30 -13.83 -35.90 3.54
CA ASN A 30 -14.66 -36.46 4.62
C ASN A 30 -15.13 -35.56 5.78
N ASN A 31 -16.46 -35.49 5.83
CA ASN A 31 -17.35 -35.16 6.92
C ASN A 31 -16.74 -35.34 8.34
N ASN A 32 -16.30 -34.21 8.87
CA ASN A 32 -16.29 -33.97 10.32
C ASN A 32 -16.26 -32.44 10.50
N LYS A 33 -17.04 -31.94 11.45
CA LYS A 33 -17.13 -30.50 11.78
C LYS A 33 -15.73 -29.90 11.83
N SER A 34 -15.35 -29.15 10.79
CA SER A 34 -14.11 -28.39 10.79
C SER A 34 -14.27 -27.31 11.85
N SER A 35 -13.52 -27.44 12.93
CA SER A 35 -13.25 -26.29 13.80
C SER A 35 -12.62 -25.22 12.91
N VAL A 36 -13.33 -24.14 12.65
CA VAL A 36 -12.74 -22.93 12.05
C VAL A 36 -11.66 -22.49 13.02
N THR A 37 -10.41 -22.76 12.69
CA THR A 37 -9.29 -22.30 13.51
C THR A 37 -9.35 -20.78 13.47
N GLN A 38 -9.68 -20.18 14.60
CA GLN A 38 -9.70 -18.73 14.73
C GLN A 38 -8.27 -18.25 14.53
N MET A 39 -8.10 -17.25 13.68
CA MET A 39 -6.78 -16.63 13.48
C MET A 39 -6.40 -15.91 14.78
N GLU A 40 -5.19 -16.19 15.26
CA GLU A 40 -4.64 -15.46 16.38
C GLU A 40 -3.99 -14.18 15.85
N VAL A 41 -4.35 -13.05 16.45
CA VAL A 41 -3.79 -11.74 16.16
C VAL A 41 -3.10 -11.25 17.42
N GLU A 42 -1.85 -10.82 17.28
CA GLU A 42 -1.09 -10.23 18.38
C GLU A 42 -0.49 -8.88 17.96
N LEU A 43 -0.51 -7.92 18.86
CA LEU A 43 0.15 -6.63 18.65
C LEU A 43 1.67 -6.85 18.76
N ASP A 44 2.41 -6.46 17.72
CA ASP A 44 3.86 -6.41 17.78
C ASP A 44 4.34 -5.04 18.23
N SER A 45 4.57 -4.89 19.53
CA SER A 45 5.04 -3.64 20.12
C SER A 45 6.45 -3.24 19.62
N MET A 46 7.27 -4.21 19.21
CA MET A 46 8.58 -3.92 18.64
C MET A 46 8.43 -3.22 17.28
N TRP A 47 7.55 -3.69 16.42
CA TRP A 47 7.30 -3.06 15.13
C TRP A 47 6.63 -1.69 15.26
N CYS A 48 5.82 -1.45 16.28
CA CYS A 48 5.24 -0.13 16.53
C CYS A 48 6.29 0.97 16.73
N THR A 49 7.49 0.60 17.17
CA THR A 49 8.59 1.55 17.42
C THR A 49 9.78 1.37 16.49
N ARG A 50 9.91 0.22 15.83
CA ARG A 50 11.10 -0.15 15.04
C ARG A 50 11.39 0.78 13.87
N LEU A 51 10.36 1.32 13.24
CA LEU A 51 10.48 2.25 12.12
C LEU A 51 10.55 3.71 12.57
N MET A 52 10.46 3.97 13.87
CA MET A 52 10.64 5.31 14.40
C MET A 52 12.13 5.62 14.51
N PRO A 53 12.59 6.75 13.99
CA PRO A 53 13.96 7.17 14.17
C PRO A 53 14.23 7.41 15.66
N GLY A 54 15.43 7.08 16.08
CA GLY A 54 15.97 7.63 17.33
C GLY A 54 15.99 9.16 17.27
N LEU A 55 16.41 9.79 18.36
CA LEU A 55 16.50 11.25 18.45
C LEU A 55 17.25 11.82 17.23
N GLY A 56 16.60 12.75 16.54
CA GLY A 56 17.28 13.69 15.65
C GLY A 56 16.88 13.74 14.21
N SER A 57 16.13 12.80 13.63
CA SER A 57 15.68 13.03 12.27
C SER A 57 15.06 11.82 11.57
N GLY A 58 13.84 11.91 11.17
CA GLY A 58 13.21 10.92 10.33
C GLY A 58 11.70 10.97 10.38
N VAL A 59 11.07 10.01 9.71
CA VAL A 59 9.63 9.86 9.71
C VAL A 59 9.17 9.39 11.09
N THR A 60 8.27 10.14 11.70
CA THR A 60 7.69 9.85 13.02
C THR A 60 6.26 9.34 12.93
N GLY A 61 5.79 9.09 11.72
CA GLY A 61 4.47 8.56 11.37
C GLY A 61 4.03 9.11 10.03
N GLY A 62 3.17 8.39 9.35
CA GLY A 62 2.68 8.77 8.03
C GLY A 62 1.67 7.78 7.49
N ASP A 63 1.08 8.11 6.37
CA ASP A 63 0.14 7.25 5.68
C ASP A 63 0.85 6.09 4.98
N GLY A 64 0.28 4.89 5.01
CA GLY A 64 0.72 3.76 4.20
C GLY A 64 1.62 2.79 4.92
N ALA A 65 2.94 2.98 4.95
CA ALA A 65 3.95 1.97 5.28
C ALA A 65 4.01 0.81 4.26
N ILE A 66 3.89 1.12 2.98
CA ILE A 66 4.03 0.13 1.90
C ILE A 66 5.48 -0.36 1.87
N SER A 67 5.70 -1.67 1.90
CA SER A 67 7.05 -2.20 2.03
C SER A 67 7.51 -3.03 0.85
N ILE A 68 8.77 -2.88 0.48
CA ILE A 68 9.43 -3.62 -0.61
C ILE A 68 10.76 -4.20 -0.10
N ASP A 69 10.95 -5.50 -0.31
CA ASP A 69 12.25 -6.16 -0.12
C ASP A 69 13.20 -5.71 -1.23
N LEU A 70 14.29 -5.02 -0.87
CA LEU A 70 15.30 -4.52 -1.81
C LEU A 70 16.21 -5.61 -2.36
N LYS A 71 16.09 -6.85 -1.90
CA LYS A 71 16.85 -8.02 -2.35
C LYS A 71 18.38 -7.92 -2.11
N ASP A 72 18.79 -7.03 -1.23
CA ASP A 72 20.18 -6.81 -0.82
C ASP A 72 20.37 -6.79 0.71
N GLY A 73 19.39 -7.34 1.45
CA GLY A 73 19.35 -7.36 2.92
C GLY A 73 18.67 -6.13 3.52
N ARG A 74 18.23 -5.19 2.70
CA ARG A 74 17.49 -4.02 3.14
C ARG A 74 16.02 -4.12 2.76
N ASN A 75 15.17 -3.46 3.53
CA ASN A 75 13.75 -3.28 3.22
C ASN A 75 13.42 -1.80 3.16
N LEU A 76 12.64 -1.44 2.15
CA LEU A 76 12.09 -0.11 1.96
C LEU A 76 10.70 -0.05 2.57
N PHE A 77 10.38 1.01 3.31
CA PHE A 77 9.04 1.40 3.72
C PHE A 77 8.73 2.76 3.11
N MET A 78 7.65 2.84 2.37
CA MET A 78 7.20 4.06 1.72
C MET A 78 6.00 4.62 2.47
N TRP A 79 6.09 5.90 2.75
CA TRP A 79 5.06 6.66 3.43
C TRP A 79 4.41 7.64 2.45
N GLY A 80 3.12 7.82 2.57
CA GLY A 80 2.42 8.94 1.95
C GLY A 80 2.68 10.24 2.71
N ASP A 81 1.63 11.01 2.98
CA ASP A 81 1.74 12.18 3.84
C ASP A 81 2.34 11.77 5.18
N SER A 82 3.38 12.44 5.62
CA SER A 82 4.18 12.02 6.75
C SER A 82 4.61 13.18 7.63
N PHE A 83 4.99 12.86 8.86
CA PHE A 83 5.58 13.80 9.79
C PHE A 83 7.05 13.48 9.98
N PHE A 84 7.85 14.51 9.95
CA PHE A 84 9.29 14.46 10.04
C PHE A 84 9.77 15.19 11.29
N GLY A 85 10.58 14.55 12.13
CA GLY A 85 11.09 15.15 13.34
C GLY A 85 11.45 14.11 14.41
N ASP A 86 11.24 14.47 15.66
CA ASP A 86 11.57 13.66 16.83
C ASP A 86 10.32 13.12 17.54
N VAL A 87 10.51 12.03 18.26
CA VAL A 87 9.55 11.51 19.24
C VAL A 87 10.14 11.68 20.64
N VAL A 88 9.43 12.37 21.51
CA VAL A 88 9.83 12.63 22.91
C VAL A 88 8.68 12.19 23.81
N ASP A 89 8.95 11.36 24.82
CA ASP A 89 7.95 10.81 25.74
C ASP A 89 6.74 10.20 25.00
N ASP A 90 7.00 9.37 24.02
CA ASP A 90 6.01 8.71 23.14
C ASP A 90 5.08 9.69 22.38
N LYS A 91 5.50 10.93 22.23
CA LYS A 91 4.77 11.96 21.49
C LYS A 91 5.63 12.58 20.41
N ARG A 92 5.00 12.90 19.31
CA ARG A 92 5.63 13.70 18.25
C ARG A 92 5.98 15.08 18.80
N SER A 93 7.22 15.52 18.54
CA SER A 93 7.70 16.86 18.89
C SER A 93 6.80 17.92 18.23
N LYS A 94 6.59 19.04 18.93
CA LYS A 94 5.84 20.19 18.42
C LYS A 94 6.50 20.84 17.20
N ASP A 95 7.80 20.65 17.03
CA ASP A 95 8.58 21.19 15.91
C ASP A 95 8.57 20.27 14.68
N SER A 96 7.89 19.13 14.76
CA SER A 96 7.76 18.20 13.64
C SER A 96 7.16 18.89 12.41
N LYS A 97 7.73 18.57 11.24
CA LYS A 97 7.31 19.11 9.96
C LYS A 97 6.36 18.12 9.27
N PHE A 98 5.35 18.65 8.62
CA PHE A 98 4.49 17.87 7.74
C PHE A 98 5.11 17.84 6.33
N VAL A 99 5.24 16.65 5.76
CA VAL A 99 5.70 16.42 4.39
C VAL A 99 4.56 15.83 3.60
N MET A 100 4.05 16.59 2.65
CA MET A 100 3.03 16.12 1.72
C MET A 100 3.66 15.24 0.64
N GLY A 101 3.03 14.10 0.38
CA GLY A 101 3.33 13.26 -0.76
C GLY A 101 4.05 11.98 -0.40
N ASN A 102 5.37 11.98 -0.29
CA ASN A 102 6.10 10.75 -0.01
C ASN A 102 7.44 10.97 0.69
N THR A 103 7.73 10.08 1.63
CA THR A 103 9.05 9.89 2.22
C THR A 103 9.32 8.40 2.32
N PHE A 104 10.58 8.00 2.36
CA PHE A 104 10.96 6.59 2.41
C PHE A 104 11.85 6.33 3.61
N THR A 105 11.65 5.17 4.24
CA THR A 105 12.53 4.67 5.30
C THR A 105 13.12 3.35 4.85
N ILE A 106 14.44 3.25 4.81
CA ILE A 106 15.17 2.01 4.58
C ILE A 106 15.59 1.45 5.94
N ILE A 107 15.33 0.18 6.16
CA ILE A 107 15.82 -0.57 7.31
C ILE A 107 16.76 -1.68 6.84
N ASN A 108 17.96 -1.76 7.41
CA ASN A 108 18.91 -2.82 7.10
C ASN A 108 18.77 -4.01 8.07
N GLU A 109 19.53 -5.08 7.84
CA GLU A 109 19.52 -6.30 8.67
C GLU A 109 19.88 -6.05 10.14
N LYS A 110 20.63 -4.99 10.43
CA LYS A 110 20.99 -4.58 11.80
C LYS A 110 19.89 -3.76 12.46
N GLY A 111 18.84 -3.37 11.73
CA GLY A 111 17.78 -2.50 12.20
C GLY A 111 18.13 -1.02 12.15
N GLU A 112 19.22 -0.64 11.47
CA GLU A 112 19.57 0.77 11.26
C GLU A 112 18.65 1.37 10.22
N LEU A 113 18.20 2.60 10.46
CA LEU A 113 17.25 3.32 9.63
C LEU A 113 17.96 4.42 8.83
N GLU A 114 17.54 4.55 7.58
CA GLU A 114 17.88 5.66 6.70
C GLU A 114 16.58 6.26 6.16
N THR A 115 16.38 7.57 6.35
CA THR A 115 15.22 8.27 5.79
C THR A 115 15.59 9.01 4.51
N LEU A 116 14.86 8.74 3.43
CA LEU A 116 15.03 9.41 2.15
C LEU A 116 13.95 10.48 1.98
N TYR A 117 14.39 11.70 1.75
CA TYR A 117 13.57 12.89 1.55
C TYR A 117 14.36 13.92 0.76
N SER A 118 13.73 14.96 0.25
CA SER A 118 14.39 16.11 -0.37
C SER A 118 14.42 17.31 0.57
N GLY A 119 15.30 18.25 0.31
CA GLY A 119 15.51 19.41 1.19
C GLY A 119 16.45 19.11 2.36
N ASP A 120 16.21 19.74 3.49
CA ASP A 120 16.96 19.57 4.72
C ASP A 120 16.03 19.36 5.94
N LEU A 121 16.60 19.13 7.13
CA LEU A 121 15.85 18.90 8.37
C LEU A 121 14.92 20.06 8.77
N LYS A 122 15.22 21.29 8.32
CA LYS A 122 14.39 22.46 8.62
C LYS A 122 13.21 22.57 7.66
N ASN A 123 13.44 22.16 6.41
CA ASN A 123 12.48 22.24 5.32
C ASN A 123 12.46 20.91 4.54
N PRO A 124 12.02 19.80 5.15
CA PRO A 124 11.93 18.53 4.46
C PRO A 124 10.80 18.56 3.43
N SER A 125 11.00 17.88 2.32
CA SER A 125 10.00 17.71 1.27
C SER A 125 10.01 16.28 0.74
N ALA A 126 9.01 15.95 -0.08
CA ALA A 126 8.85 14.62 -0.66
C ALA A 126 10.13 14.14 -1.34
N TYR A 127 10.43 12.84 -1.22
CA TYR A 127 11.61 12.25 -1.86
C TYR A 127 11.48 12.27 -3.39
N ILE A 128 10.35 11.84 -3.92
CA ILE A 128 10.03 11.93 -5.35
C ILE A 128 9.11 13.12 -5.56
N LEU A 129 9.65 14.15 -6.21
CA LEU A 129 8.92 15.38 -6.48
C LEU A 129 8.10 15.27 -7.78
N ALA A 130 6.87 15.77 -7.76
CA ALA A 130 6.08 15.96 -8.96
C ALA A 130 6.46 17.26 -9.67
N GLU A 131 6.39 17.26 -11.01
CA GLU A 131 6.55 18.47 -11.78
C GLU A 131 5.40 19.44 -11.46
N GLN A 132 5.76 20.70 -11.22
CA GLN A 132 4.84 21.81 -10.94
C GLN A 132 4.59 22.61 -12.22
N ASP A 133 4.04 21.96 -13.25
CA ASP A 133 3.82 22.53 -14.58
C ASP A 133 2.42 23.12 -14.79
N GLY A 134 1.76 23.53 -13.72
CA GLY A 134 0.43 24.11 -13.74
C GLY A 134 0.16 25.01 -12.56
N ASP A 135 -1.04 25.55 -12.50
CA ASP A 135 -1.46 26.53 -11.49
C ASP A 135 -1.76 25.92 -10.10
N SER A 136 -1.81 24.59 -9.99
CA SER A 136 -2.15 23.89 -8.76
C SER A 136 -1.02 23.00 -8.28
N PRO A 137 -0.74 22.97 -6.96
CA PRO A 137 0.24 22.07 -6.37
C PRO A 137 -0.02 20.61 -6.74
N ARG A 138 1.05 19.89 -7.06
CA ARG A 138 1.04 18.47 -7.43
C ARG A 138 1.99 17.68 -6.55
N TRP A 139 1.63 16.42 -6.29
CA TRP A 139 2.45 15.51 -5.51
C TRP A 139 2.25 14.07 -5.96
N TYR A 140 3.10 13.18 -5.45
CA TYR A 140 2.97 11.75 -5.59
C TYR A 140 2.66 11.13 -4.24
N TRP A 141 1.67 10.24 -4.19
CA TRP A 141 1.55 9.24 -3.14
C TRP A 141 2.06 7.90 -3.65
N PRO A 142 2.76 7.12 -2.78
CA PRO A 142 3.32 5.85 -3.19
C PRO A 142 2.20 4.83 -3.47
N GLY A 143 2.41 4.10 -4.54
CA GLY A 143 1.79 2.82 -4.77
C GLY A 143 2.73 1.70 -4.33
N ASP A 144 2.65 0.57 -5.00
CA ASP A 144 3.48 -0.60 -4.72
C ASP A 144 4.66 -0.69 -5.71
N GLY A 145 5.49 -1.73 -5.56
CA GLY A 145 6.63 -1.95 -6.42
C GLY A 145 7.31 -3.29 -6.19
N PHE A 146 8.38 -3.52 -6.92
CA PHE A 146 9.18 -4.72 -6.81
C PHE A 146 10.63 -4.46 -7.22
N VAL A 147 11.53 -5.37 -6.86
CA VAL A 147 12.94 -5.31 -7.29
C VAL A 147 13.25 -6.45 -8.26
N LYS A 148 13.92 -6.10 -9.36
CA LYS A 148 14.46 -7.03 -10.34
C LYS A 148 15.81 -6.54 -10.84
N ASP A 149 16.80 -7.40 -10.85
CA ASP A 149 18.15 -7.14 -11.38
C ASP A 149 18.80 -5.84 -10.87
N GLY A 150 18.64 -5.55 -9.55
CA GLY A 150 19.19 -4.37 -8.91
C GLY A 150 18.44 -3.05 -9.22
N ILE A 151 17.28 -3.15 -9.86
CA ILE A 151 16.40 -2.01 -10.15
C ILE A 151 15.14 -2.13 -9.31
N LEU A 152 14.79 -1.06 -8.62
CA LEU A 152 13.50 -0.89 -7.96
C LEU A 152 12.51 -0.31 -8.98
N HIS A 153 11.46 -1.06 -9.24
CA HIS A 153 10.32 -0.71 -10.08
C HIS A 153 9.20 -0.22 -9.19
N LEU A 154 8.89 1.06 -9.26
CA LEU A 154 8.01 1.74 -8.31
C LEU A 154 6.85 2.43 -9.03
N PHE A 155 5.65 2.27 -8.51
CA PHE A 155 4.44 2.92 -9.00
C PHE A 155 4.04 4.06 -8.06
N MET A 156 3.77 5.23 -8.63
CA MET A 156 3.45 6.44 -7.89
C MET A 156 2.19 7.09 -8.46
N SER A 157 1.18 7.26 -7.62
CA SER A 157 -0.05 7.95 -7.99
C SER A 157 0.13 9.46 -7.92
N LYS A 158 -0.04 10.16 -9.03
CA LYS A 158 0.07 11.61 -9.14
C LYS A 158 -1.27 12.28 -8.87
N PHE A 159 -1.25 13.25 -7.99
CA PHE A 159 -2.42 14.05 -7.61
C PHE A 159 -2.18 15.53 -7.84
N ARG A 160 -3.27 16.29 -7.91
CA ARG A 160 -3.25 17.76 -7.88
C ARG A 160 -4.30 18.32 -6.94
N LYS A 161 -4.06 19.52 -6.42
CA LYS A 161 -5.04 20.25 -5.63
C LYS A 161 -6.09 20.86 -6.56
N VAL A 162 -7.38 20.68 -6.22
CA VAL A 162 -8.52 21.20 -6.98
C VAL A 162 -9.51 21.97 -6.12
N GLY A 163 -9.36 21.92 -4.79
CA GLY A 163 -10.30 22.58 -3.86
C GLY A 163 -9.69 22.81 -2.50
N GLU A 164 -10.46 23.39 -1.60
CA GLU A 164 -10.05 23.64 -0.23
C GLU A 164 -10.22 22.40 0.67
N GLY A 165 -9.49 22.38 1.78
CA GLY A 165 -9.52 21.30 2.78
C GLY A 165 -8.69 20.08 2.41
N SER A 166 -8.73 19.08 3.31
CA SER A 166 -7.89 17.88 3.23
C SER A 166 -8.23 16.94 2.07
N PHE A 167 -9.46 17.00 1.55
CA PHE A 167 -9.95 16.17 0.45
C PHE A 167 -10.13 16.94 -0.87
N GLY A 168 -9.58 18.17 -0.95
CA GLY A 168 -9.65 19.02 -2.14
C GLY A 168 -8.60 18.65 -3.18
N PHE A 169 -8.51 17.38 -3.55
CA PHE A 169 -7.56 16.88 -4.54
C PHE A 169 -8.22 15.92 -5.52
N GLU A 170 -7.57 15.71 -6.66
CA GLU A 170 -7.97 14.69 -7.62
C GLU A 170 -6.77 13.90 -8.15
N TYR A 171 -7.02 12.64 -8.49
CA TYR A 171 -6.06 11.77 -9.15
C TYR A 171 -5.83 12.21 -10.60
N MET A 172 -4.57 12.22 -11.03
CA MET A 172 -4.19 12.57 -12.39
C MET A 172 -3.79 11.34 -13.22
N CYS A 173 -2.83 10.57 -12.71
CA CYS A 173 -2.26 9.42 -13.40
C CYS A 173 -1.42 8.58 -12.45
N CYS A 174 -1.01 7.42 -12.90
CA CYS A 174 0.05 6.63 -12.29
C CYS A 174 1.32 6.76 -13.12
N ASP A 175 2.41 7.17 -12.49
CA ASP A 175 3.74 7.15 -13.07
C ASP A 175 4.53 5.97 -12.50
N TYR A 176 5.24 5.29 -13.39
CA TYR A 176 6.15 4.21 -13.07
C TYR A 176 7.58 4.74 -13.10
N PHE A 177 8.30 4.53 -12.00
CA PHE A 177 9.69 4.93 -11.82
C PHE A 177 10.59 3.71 -11.77
N ARG A 178 11.79 3.87 -12.30
CA ARG A 178 12.89 2.95 -12.05
C ARG A 178 13.96 3.65 -11.23
N LEU A 179 14.38 3.01 -10.14
CA LEU A 179 15.46 3.51 -9.29
C LEU A 179 16.56 2.45 -9.20
N ASP A 180 17.79 2.90 -9.13
CA ASP A 180 18.93 2.05 -8.78
C ASP A 180 18.83 1.67 -7.30
N VAL A 181 18.78 0.38 -6.99
CA VAL A 181 18.58 -0.12 -5.61
C VAL A 181 19.69 0.35 -4.68
N LYS A 182 20.94 0.40 -5.12
CA LYS A 182 22.08 0.74 -4.26
C LYS A 182 22.11 2.20 -3.85
N THR A 183 21.76 3.08 -4.80
CA THR A 183 21.83 4.54 -4.60
C THR A 183 20.48 5.19 -4.37
N MET A 184 19.41 4.45 -4.60
CA MET A 184 18.02 4.92 -4.62
C MET A 184 17.75 6.07 -5.59
N LYS A 185 18.68 6.38 -6.49
CA LYS A 185 18.51 7.43 -7.51
C LYS A 185 17.57 6.99 -8.62
N ILE A 186 16.73 7.92 -9.03
CA ILE A 186 15.84 7.74 -10.18
C ILE A 186 16.67 7.56 -11.44
N ILE A 187 16.43 6.48 -12.17
CA ILE A 187 17.01 6.21 -13.49
C ILE A 187 16.15 6.88 -14.55
N ASP A 188 14.87 6.58 -14.56
CA ASP A 188 13.87 7.19 -15.45
C ASP A 188 12.45 7.01 -14.90
N LYS A 189 11.48 7.61 -15.60
CA LYS A 189 10.05 7.42 -15.34
C LYS A 189 9.26 7.29 -16.64
N MET A 190 8.10 6.67 -16.54
CA MET A 190 7.13 6.50 -17.61
C MET A 190 5.70 6.60 -17.06
N ASN A 191 4.81 7.23 -17.77
CA ASN A 191 3.38 7.21 -17.45
C ASN A 191 2.78 5.84 -17.80
N ILE A 192 1.92 5.29 -16.94
CA ILE A 192 1.22 4.04 -17.24
C ILE A 192 0.15 4.31 -18.29
N PRO A 193 0.19 3.64 -19.47
CA PRO A 193 -0.63 4.01 -20.63
C PRO A 193 -2.14 4.00 -20.40
N ALA A 194 -2.63 3.16 -19.47
CA ALA A 194 -4.06 2.98 -19.22
C ALA A 194 -4.65 3.97 -18.23
N ALA A 195 -3.84 4.63 -17.43
CA ALA A 195 -4.29 5.44 -16.29
C ALA A 195 -5.31 6.52 -16.65
N ASN A 196 -5.24 7.05 -17.88
CA ASN A 196 -6.14 8.08 -18.36
C ASN A 196 -7.22 7.57 -19.33
N GLN A 197 -7.22 6.27 -19.69
CA GLN A 197 -8.11 5.73 -20.70
C GLN A 197 -9.33 5.02 -20.12
N ASN A 198 -9.19 4.39 -18.96
CA ASN A 198 -10.25 3.55 -18.38
C ASN A 198 -10.67 3.95 -16.96
N GLY A 199 -10.03 4.95 -16.36
CA GLY A 199 -10.35 5.44 -15.01
C GLY A 199 -9.95 4.50 -13.87
N VAL A 200 -9.11 3.50 -14.12
CA VAL A 200 -8.55 2.63 -13.10
C VAL A 200 -7.26 3.27 -12.55
N HIS A 201 -7.17 3.39 -11.24
CA HIS A 201 -5.96 3.83 -10.55
C HIS A 201 -5.03 2.62 -10.35
N TYR A 202 -4.21 2.32 -11.36
CA TYR A 202 -3.26 1.20 -11.31
C TYR A 202 -2.07 1.50 -10.40
N GLY A 203 -1.39 0.41 -9.95
CA GLY A 203 -0.16 0.50 -9.16
C GLY A 203 -0.37 0.44 -7.65
N HIS A 204 -1.59 0.18 -7.18
CA HIS A 204 -1.87 0.04 -5.75
C HIS A 204 -1.37 -1.28 -5.16
N ALA A 205 -1.34 -2.35 -5.96
CA ALA A 205 -0.65 -3.59 -5.66
C ALA A 205 0.05 -4.11 -6.92
N VAL A 206 1.26 -4.61 -6.77
CA VAL A 206 2.09 -5.07 -7.89
C VAL A 206 2.73 -6.41 -7.55
N MET A 207 2.50 -7.40 -8.38
CA MET A 207 3.00 -8.74 -8.14
C MET A 207 3.76 -9.29 -9.35
N PRO A 208 5.09 -9.45 -9.25
CA PRO A 208 5.82 -10.31 -10.16
C PRO A 208 5.34 -11.76 -9.98
N TYR A 209 4.85 -12.36 -11.04
CA TYR A 209 4.39 -13.75 -11.00
C TYR A 209 4.68 -14.43 -12.32
N GLN A 210 5.38 -15.57 -12.28
CA GLN A 210 5.90 -16.25 -13.44
C GLN A 210 6.74 -15.31 -14.34
N ASN A 211 6.35 -15.10 -15.58
CA ASN A 211 7.07 -14.27 -16.54
C ASN A 211 6.43 -12.90 -16.78
N ALA A 212 5.52 -12.46 -15.91
CA ALA A 212 4.80 -11.20 -16.06
C ALA A 212 4.76 -10.41 -14.75
N ILE A 213 4.48 -9.13 -14.88
CA ILE A 213 4.21 -8.22 -13.77
C ILE A 213 2.72 -7.90 -13.79
N TYR A 214 2.02 -8.31 -12.74
CA TYR A 214 0.60 -8.02 -12.56
C TYR A 214 0.44 -6.73 -11.76
N ILE A 215 -0.34 -5.80 -12.30
CA ILE A 215 -0.49 -4.44 -11.81
C ILE A 215 -1.97 -4.23 -11.52
N TYR A 216 -2.31 -4.21 -10.24
CA TYR A 216 -3.67 -4.05 -9.77
C TYR A 216 -3.97 -2.59 -9.49
N GLY A 217 -5.24 -2.25 -9.62
CA GLY A 217 -5.73 -0.93 -9.30
C GLY A 217 -7.21 -0.95 -8.99
N THR A 218 -7.72 0.16 -8.50
CA THR A 218 -9.13 0.33 -8.15
C THR A 218 -9.82 1.32 -9.07
N LYS A 219 -11.12 1.13 -9.21
CA LYS A 219 -12.04 2.05 -9.87
C LYS A 219 -13.36 2.04 -9.10
N SER A 220 -14.02 3.18 -9.01
CA SER A 220 -15.41 3.20 -8.54
C SER A 220 -16.30 2.38 -9.48
N ASP A 221 -17.20 1.59 -8.92
CA ASP A 221 -18.22 0.89 -9.69
C ASP A 221 -19.21 1.87 -10.36
N SER A 222 -20.13 1.36 -11.16
CA SER A 222 -21.10 2.19 -11.86
C SER A 222 -22.05 3.00 -10.94
N THR A 223 -22.13 2.64 -9.66
CA THR A 223 -22.93 3.37 -8.66
C THR A 223 -22.10 4.43 -7.92
N GLY A 224 -20.78 4.38 -8.03
CA GLY A 224 -19.85 5.19 -7.23
C GLY A 224 -19.76 4.76 -5.77
N ALA A 225 -20.48 3.73 -5.36
CA ALA A 225 -20.57 3.32 -3.95
C ALA A 225 -19.45 2.38 -3.52
N LYS A 226 -18.86 1.65 -4.45
CA LYS A 226 -17.79 0.67 -4.18
C LYS A 226 -16.59 0.90 -5.07
N ALA A 227 -15.42 0.73 -4.51
CA ALA A 227 -14.21 0.51 -5.28
C ALA A 227 -14.10 -0.98 -5.65
N VAL A 228 -13.87 -1.26 -6.91
CA VAL A 228 -13.68 -2.59 -7.48
C VAL A 228 -12.29 -2.71 -8.06
N VAL A 229 -11.73 -3.90 -8.03
CA VAL A 229 -10.35 -4.17 -8.47
C VAL A 229 -10.33 -4.55 -9.93
N HIS A 230 -9.37 -4.00 -10.65
CA HIS A 230 -8.99 -4.36 -12.01
C HIS A 230 -7.53 -4.81 -12.04
N VAL A 231 -7.14 -5.55 -13.06
CA VAL A 231 -5.76 -5.98 -13.25
C VAL A 231 -5.30 -5.76 -14.69
N ALA A 232 -4.10 -5.22 -14.81
CA ALA A 232 -3.28 -5.24 -16.00
C ALA A 232 -2.09 -6.16 -15.79
N LYS A 233 -1.46 -6.62 -16.87
CA LYS A 233 -0.14 -7.24 -16.81
C LYS A 233 0.77 -6.66 -17.88
N ALA A 234 2.06 -6.69 -17.60
CA ALA A 234 3.11 -6.24 -18.47
C ALA A 234 4.28 -7.22 -18.44
N GLU A 235 5.15 -7.13 -19.42
CA GLU A 235 6.41 -7.86 -19.48
C GLU A 235 7.56 -6.91 -19.11
N LEU A 236 8.68 -7.47 -18.63
CA LEU A 236 9.93 -6.73 -18.52
C LEU A 236 10.77 -6.99 -19.79
N VAL A 237 10.94 -5.94 -20.59
CA VAL A 237 11.83 -5.93 -21.75
C VAL A 237 12.95 -4.94 -21.44
N ASP A 238 14.20 -5.40 -21.44
CA ASP A 238 15.37 -4.61 -21.05
C ASP A 238 15.16 -3.87 -19.69
N ASN A 239 14.62 -4.60 -18.72
CA ASN A 239 14.25 -4.08 -17.40
C ASN A 239 13.27 -2.88 -17.43
N LYS A 240 12.45 -2.77 -18.47
CA LYS A 240 11.34 -1.80 -18.55
C LYS A 240 10.04 -2.52 -18.75
N LEU A 241 8.97 -1.98 -18.19
CA LEU A 241 7.62 -2.48 -18.44
C LEU A 241 7.20 -2.17 -19.88
N ALA A 242 6.72 -3.19 -20.57
CA ALA A 242 6.25 -3.14 -21.95
C ALA A 242 5.08 -4.12 -22.15
N ASN A 243 4.47 -4.09 -23.34
CA ASN A 243 3.45 -5.04 -23.76
C ASN A 243 2.29 -5.15 -22.77
N PHE A 244 1.76 -4.00 -22.34
CA PHE A 244 0.62 -3.96 -21.41
C PHE A 244 -0.62 -4.57 -22.03
N VAL A 245 -1.27 -5.45 -21.25
CA VAL A 245 -2.59 -6.00 -21.58
C VAL A 245 -3.49 -5.96 -20.34
N TYR A 246 -4.79 -5.91 -20.54
CA TYR A 246 -5.81 -5.67 -19.56
C TYR A 246 -6.82 -6.82 -19.53
N TRP A 247 -7.20 -7.27 -18.35
CA TRP A 247 -8.16 -8.36 -18.19
C TRP A 247 -9.58 -7.87 -18.47
N ASP A 248 -10.29 -8.51 -19.42
CA ASP A 248 -11.66 -8.15 -19.80
C ASP A 248 -12.75 -9.01 -19.13
N GLY A 249 -12.34 -9.89 -18.21
CA GLY A 249 -13.21 -10.86 -17.55
C GLY A 249 -13.14 -12.26 -18.15
N ALA A 250 -12.53 -12.41 -19.34
CA ALA A 250 -12.39 -13.70 -20.04
C ALA A 250 -11.02 -13.87 -20.70
N SER A 251 -10.40 -12.79 -21.14
CA SER A 251 -9.13 -12.81 -21.86
C SER A 251 -8.34 -11.52 -21.66
N TRP A 252 -7.07 -11.55 -22.08
CA TRP A 252 -6.17 -10.40 -22.01
C TRP A 252 -6.25 -9.58 -23.29
N GLN A 253 -6.53 -8.28 -23.18
CA GLN A 253 -6.74 -7.33 -24.28
C GLN A 253 -5.68 -6.24 -24.27
N ALA A 254 -5.20 -5.83 -25.44
CA ALA A 254 -4.34 -4.67 -25.59
C ALA A 254 -5.09 -3.33 -25.37
N ASP A 255 -6.39 -3.32 -25.59
CA ASP A 255 -7.26 -2.16 -25.40
C ASP A 255 -7.65 -2.00 -23.94
N ALA A 256 -7.10 -0.98 -23.27
CA ALA A 256 -7.35 -0.69 -21.88
C ALA A 256 -8.82 -0.39 -21.55
N THR A 257 -9.60 0.08 -22.52
CA THR A 257 -11.02 0.42 -22.30
C THR A 257 -11.90 -0.80 -22.07
N LYS A 258 -11.41 -1.98 -22.45
CA LYS A 258 -12.12 -3.26 -22.27
C LYS A 258 -11.92 -3.89 -20.89
N THR A 259 -11.13 -3.27 -20.02
CA THR A 259 -10.86 -3.85 -18.70
C THR A 259 -12.14 -4.11 -17.92
N ALA A 260 -12.24 -5.28 -17.31
CA ALA A 260 -13.34 -5.67 -16.42
C ALA A 260 -12.84 -5.77 -14.95
N LYS A 261 -13.78 -5.62 -14.02
CA LYS A 261 -13.50 -5.86 -12.60
C LYS A 261 -13.18 -7.32 -12.35
N LEU A 262 -12.36 -7.58 -11.36
CA LEU A 262 -12.14 -8.94 -10.86
C LEU A 262 -13.38 -9.47 -10.12
N GLU A 263 -13.70 -10.72 -10.36
CA GLU A 263 -14.85 -11.36 -9.75
C GLU A 263 -14.52 -11.94 -8.36
N GLY A 264 -15.56 -12.08 -7.52
CA GLY A 264 -15.49 -12.72 -6.21
C GLY A 264 -15.13 -11.80 -5.03
N LEU A 265 -14.78 -10.53 -5.27
CA LEU A 265 -14.49 -9.55 -4.24
C LEU A 265 -15.79 -8.87 -3.79
N GLN A 266 -16.27 -9.22 -2.59
CA GLN A 266 -17.58 -8.77 -2.11
C GLN A 266 -17.57 -7.43 -1.39
N LYS A 267 -16.43 -7.07 -0.76
CA LYS A 267 -16.31 -5.84 0.04
C LYS A 267 -15.92 -4.63 -0.82
N ASN A 268 -16.04 -3.47 -0.23
CA ASN A 268 -15.54 -2.22 -0.79
C ASN A 268 -14.01 -2.16 -0.56
N ILE A 269 -13.24 -2.37 -1.61
CA ILE A 269 -11.78 -2.52 -1.52
C ILE A 269 -11.12 -1.17 -1.22
N SER A 270 -10.12 -1.16 -0.36
CA SER A 270 -9.30 0.03 -0.08
C SER A 270 -8.56 0.48 -1.35
N GLU A 271 -8.25 1.79 -1.44
CA GLU A 271 -7.38 2.29 -2.51
C GLU A 271 -6.02 1.61 -2.48
N GLN A 272 -5.45 1.42 -1.29
CA GLN A 272 -4.25 0.64 -1.08
C GLN A 272 -4.62 -0.72 -0.50
N PHE A 273 -4.08 -1.77 -1.08
CA PHE A 273 -4.30 -3.16 -0.72
C PHE A 273 -3.10 -3.99 -1.16
N ASN A 274 -3.03 -5.24 -0.75
CA ASN A 274 -1.94 -6.12 -1.13
C ASN A 274 -2.42 -7.30 -1.97
N VAL A 275 -1.63 -7.68 -2.97
CA VAL A 275 -1.76 -8.94 -3.70
C VAL A 275 -0.39 -9.62 -3.73
N PHE A 276 -0.33 -10.86 -3.28
CA PHE A 276 0.92 -11.62 -3.25
C PHE A 276 0.65 -13.12 -3.44
N SER A 277 1.68 -13.86 -3.82
CA SER A 277 1.61 -15.32 -3.92
C SER A 277 2.00 -15.96 -2.59
N LEU A 278 1.19 -16.90 -2.14
CA LEU A 278 1.44 -17.70 -0.94
C LEU A 278 0.97 -19.14 -1.17
N ASN A 279 1.88 -20.12 -1.04
CA ASN A 279 1.57 -21.55 -1.21
C ASN A 279 0.80 -21.84 -2.52
N GLU A 280 1.33 -21.34 -3.64
CA GLU A 280 0.78 -21.49 -4.99
C GLU A 280 -0.60 -20.85 -5.20
N LYS A 281 -1.09 -20.08 -4.25
CA LYS A 281 -2.31 -19.28 -4.35
C LYS A 281 -1.99 -17.80 -4.44
N ILE A 282 -2.90 -17.07 -5.02
CA ILE A 282 -2.88 -15.60 -5.02
C ILE A 282 -3.76 -15.14 -3.88
N VAL A 283 -3.19 -14.34 -3.00
CA VAL A 283 -3.88 -13.78 -1.82
C VAL A 283 -4.04 -12.29 -2.02
N LEU A 284 -5.26 -11.80 -1.85
CA LEU A 284 -5.57 -10.37 -1.78
C LEU A 284 -5.97 -10.04 -0.34
N VAL A 285 -5.37 -9.01 0.24
CA VAL A 285 -5.74 -8.48 1.56
C VAL A 285 -6.12 -7.02 1.41
N SER A 286 -7.26 -6.66 1.95
CA SER A 286 -7.78 -5.29 1.90
C SER A 286 -8.60 -4.95 3.12
N GLN A 287 -8.60 -3.68 3.47
CA GLN A 287 -9.53 -3.11 4.42
C GLN A 287 -10.85 -2.77 3.74
N ASN A 288 -11.98 -3.04 4.40
CA ASN A 288 -13.29 -2.68 3.90
C ASN A 288 -13.53 -1.18 4.10
N ARG A 289 -13.66 -0.42 3.01
CA ARG A 289 -13.90 1.04 3.07
C ARG A 289 -15.31 1.43 3.51
N SER A 290 -16.22 0.47 3.64
CA SER A 290 -17.60 0.75 4.08
C SER A 290 -17.68 0.99 5.58
N GLY A 291 -18.58 1.86 6.01
CA GLY A 291 -18.76 2.16 7.42
C GLY A 291 -17.54 2.85 8.04
N ASN A 292 -17.09 2.35 9.19
CA ASN A 292 -15.95 2.90 9.93
C ASN A 292 -14.59 2.34 9.46
N ALA A 293 -14.59 1.57 8.38
CA ALA A 293 -13.39 0.95 7.80
C ALA A 293 -12.56 0.11 8.80
N LYS A 294 -13.21 -0.58 9.74
CA LYS A 294 -12.54 -1.38 10.78
C LYS A 294 -12.14 -2.79 10.36
N GLU A 295 -12.80 -3.33 9.35
CA GLU A 295 -12.69 -4.74 9.01
C GLU A 295 -11.63 -4.97 7.93
N ILE A 296 -10.75 -5.93 8.17
CA ILE A 296 -9.69 -6.33 7.24
C ILE A 296 -10.01 -7.76 6.78
N TYR A 297 -10.03 -7.94 5.46
CA TYR A 297 -10.40 -9.20 4.81
C TYR A 297 -9.28 -9.73 3.92
N SER A 298 -9.27 -11.05 3.77
CA SER A 298 -8.50 -11.73 2.72
C SER A 298 -9.40 -12.49 1.77
N TYR A 299 -8.88 -12.68 0.57
CA TYR A 299 -9.46 -13.48 -0.52
C TYR A 299 -8.37 -14.30 -1.17
N ILE A 300 -8.76 -15.42 -1.80
CA ILE A 300 -7.83 -16.34 -2.46
C ILE A 300 -8.29 -16.60 -3.87
N ALA A 301 -7.32 -16.70 -4.79
CA ALA A 301 -7.54 -17.14 -6.17
C ALA A 301 -6.46 -18.13 -6.62
N ASP A 302 -6.75 -18.88 -7.66
CA ASP A 302 -5.80 -19.80 -8.30
C ASP A 302 -4.89 -19.11 -9.32
N SER A 303 -5.32 -17.96 -9.81
CA SER A 303 -4.57 -17.16 -10.79
C SER A 303 -4.65 -15.66 -10.48
N PRO A 304 -3.72 -14.84 -10.97
CA PRO A 304 -3.70 -13.40 -10.71
C PRO A 304 -4.95 -12.64 -11.18
N GLU A 305 -5.60 -13.10 -12.22
CA GLU A 305 -6.85 -12.54 -12.75
C GLU A 305 -8.13 -13.05 -12.05
N GLY A 306 -8.00 -13.92 -11.08
CA GLY A 306 -9.14 -14.41 -10.25
C GLY A 306 -9.84 -15.61 -10.88
N ALA A 307 -11.11 -16.03 -10.55
CA ALA A 307 -12.01 -15.38 -9.60
C ALA A 307 -11.55 -15.56 -8.15
N PHE A 308 -11.64 -14.50 -7.36
CA PHE A 308 -11.34 -14.56 -5.93
C PHE A 308 -12.49 -15.22 -5.15
N SER A 309 -12.13 -15.94 -4.10
CA SER A 309 -13.06 -16.69 -3.27
C SER A 309 -12.56 -16.74 -1.82
N HIS A 310 -13.23 -17.52 -0.96
CA HIS A 310 -12.82 -17.75 0.42
C HIS A 310 -12.61 -16.42 1.19
N GLU A 311 -13.59 -15.48 1.05
CA GLU A 311 -13.61 -14.28 1.87
C GLU A 311 -13.46 -14.64 3.34
N LYS A 312 -12.45 -14.08 3.99
CA LYS A 312 -12.18 -14.32 5.42
C LYS A 312 -11.92 -13.00 6.11
N LEU A 313 -12.68 -12.73 7.17
CA LEU A 313 -12.37 -11.65 8.10
C LEU A 313 -11.09 -12.02 8.86
N LEU A 314 -10.04 -11.22 8.69
CA LEU A 314 -8.75 -11.40 9.34
C LEU A 314 -8.72 -10.70 10.69
N TYR A 315 -9.16 -9.46 10.71
CA TYR A 315 -9.11 -8.62 11.90
C TYR A 315 -10.19 -7.55 11.86
N THR A 316 -10.71 -7.21 13.03
CA THR A 316 -11.52 -6.00 13.24
C THR A 316 -10.73 -5.07 14.13
N VAL A 317 -10.44 -3.88 13.64
CA VAL A 317 -9.67 -2.88 14.38
C VAL A 317 -10.39 -2.54 15.68
N ASP A 318 -9.72 -2.77 16.80
CA ASP A 318 -10.21 -2.55 18.15
C ASP A 318 -9.30 -1.53 18.86
N GLU A 319 -9.41 -0.26 18.45
CA GLU A 319 -8.68 0.83 19.07
C GLU A 319 -9.45 1.40 20.26
N PRO A 320 -8.80 1.60 21.42
CA PRO A 320 -9.44 2.26 22.55
C PRO A 320 -10.02 3.62 22.16
N ASN A 321 -11.27 3.86 22.57
CA ASN A 321 -12.00 5.10 22.28
C ASN A 321 -12.26 5.41 20.80
N PHE A 322 -12.19 4.41 19.92
CA PHE A 322 -12.36 4.59 18.46
C PHE A 322 -13.59 5.44 18.13
N GLU A 323 -14.77 5.08 18.63
CA GLU A 323 -16.03 5.78 18.36
C GLU A 323 -16.07 7.16 19.03
N LYS A 324 -15.57 7.26 20.27
CA LYS A 324 -15.56 8.50 21.05
C LYS A 324 -14.68 9.57 20.39
N ASP A 325 -13.53 9.16 19.89
CA ASP A 325 -12.54 10.06 19.29
C ASP A 325 -12.80 10.26 17.78
N SER A 326 -13.88 9.66 17.24
CA SER A 326 -14.23 9.71 15.81
C SER A 326 -13.05 9.32 14.91
N MET A 327 -12.34 8.27 15.29
CA MET A 327 -11.21 7.77 14.55
C MET A 327 -11.66 7.16 13.23
N MET A 328 -10.78 7.18 12.25
CA MET A 328 -10.89 6.47 10.98
C MET A 328 -9.62 5.67 10.79
N THR A 329 -9.76 4.43 10.35
CA THR A 329 -8.62 3.59 9.96
C THR A 329 -8.63 3.35 8.47
N TYR A 330 -7.46 3.16 7.87
CA TYR A 330 -7.29 2.97 6.44
C TYR A 330 -5.91 2.37 6.12
N ASN A 331 -5.66 2.05 4.86
CA ASN A 331 -4.38 1.61 4.34
C ASN A 331 -3.77 0.41 5.09
N THR A 332 -4.55 -0.65 5.25
CA THR A 332 -3.96 -1.91 5.72
C THR A 332 -2.90 -2.39 4.73
N MET A 333 -1.68 -2.59 5.23
CA MET A 333 -0.56 -3.13 4.48
C MET A 333 -0.06 -4.43 5.09
N VAL A 334 0.17 -5.41 4.22
CA VAL A 334 0.81 -6.68 4.56
C VAL A 334 2.26 -6.62 4.12
N HIS A 335 3.15 -7.23 4.91
CA HIS A 335 4.58 -7.23 4.67
C HIS A 335 5.08 -8.69 4.47
N PRO A 336 4.90 -9.28 3.27
CA PRO A 336 5.18 -10.70 3.04
C PRO A 336 6.65 -11.09 3.29
N GLN A 337 7.59 -10.17 3.11
CA GLN A 337 9.01 -10.39 3.38
C GLN A 337 9.33 -10.61 4.87
N TYR A 338 8.40 -10.27 5.76
CA TYR A 338 8.53 -10.52 7.20
C TYR A 338 7.72 -11.72 7.67
N MET A 339 7.24 -12.55 6.75
CA MET A 339 6.57 -13.79 7.12
C MET A 339 7.54 -14.74 7.82
N LYS A 340 7.16 -15.19 9.02
CA LYS A 340 7.97 -16.11 9.83
C LYS A 340 7.08 -16.96 10.72
N ASN A 341 7.37 -18.28 10.78
CA ASN A 341 6.63 -19.23 11.63
C ASN A 341 5.11 -19.15 11.43
N ASP A 342 4.67 -19.14 10.17
CA ASP A 342 3.25 -19.01 9.78
C ASP A 342 2.55 -17.71 10.25
N LYS A 343 3.32 -16.71 10.69
CA LYS A 343 2.84 -15.38 11.01
C LYS A 343 3.24 -14.41 9.90
N ILE A 344 2.32 -13.53 9.54
CA ILE A 344 2.58 -12.44 8.59
C ILE A 344 2.39 -11.10 9.29
N LEU A 345 3.35 -10.20 9.06
CA LEU A 345 3.28 -8.84 9.60
C LEU A 345 2.28 -8.03 8.79
N MET A 346 1.41 -7.30 9.49
CA MET A 346 0.44 -6.40 8.90
C MET A 346 0.39 -5.10 9.72
N CYS A 347 0.12 -3.98 9.05
CA CYS A 347 -0.14 -2.71 9.70
C CYS A 347 -1.40 -2.04 9.13
N TYR A 348 -1.89 -1.01 9.81
CA TYR A 348 -2.92 -0.07 9.37
C TYR A 348 -2.66 1.31 9.98
N ASN A 349 -3.26 2.33 9.39
CA ASN A 349 -3.20 3.71 9.86
C ASN A 349 -4.44 4.04 10.68
#